data_688bb15a3f2a0fe5891ba0e1fd5fca47
#
_entry.id   688bb15a3f2a0fe5891ba0e1fd5fca47
#
_cell.length_a   1.000
_cell.length_b   1.000
_cell.length_c   1.000
_cell.angle_alpha   90.00
_cell.angle_beta   90.00
_cell.angle_gamma   90.00
#
_symmetry.space_group_name_H-M   'P 1'
#
loop_
_entity.id
_entity.type
_entity.pdbx_description
1 polymer ?
#
loop_
_entity_poly.entity_id
_entity_poly.type
_entity_poly.pdbx_seq_one_letter_code
_entity_poly.pdbx_strand_id
1 'polypeptide(L)'
;MKLDPNEKWSEEKDPRGYRQGDAIPEGDPVCIVPWTTICLSANGNIKPCCAYDADNDNKHFNFYYGDTLEDAHLGFEWLRKAFANQEKPAQCNQCWKNESTLSNSRRSWVYDKIKNKPKSYPVESPLKLKHMDLNFGNTCNLKCRHCGSWGSTNWFKEDIKLNDINKKFKRAVNHAKVRDVDPNYWIERQHYFEDMERIDFKGGEPFMQQGHYDVLKMLIDNGSAKNVELGYVTNGTKNPEELEELWPYFKRINLNISVETSKPGLYEYFRGGKIQNIDQLEQSIYWFDQFDNVNAHFSIAISTYTIFDLQELGDWIEQITSSTRSFKTLLANRTSDHKNRYEKPNNFNSVVSDPAYLDPNNMPPHMKQKVLNRWNKNYHNMEHLREAMLRTEYDPEQWELFKQYTKELDRIRGESVLDHIPELVGEL
;
A
#
# COMPACT_ATOMS: atom_id res chain seq x y z
N MET A 1 -9.54 -11.44 -29.47
CA MET A 1 -10.97 -11.10 -29.62
C MET A 1 -11.13 -9.65 -29.15
N LYS A 2 -11.59 -8.73 -30.01
CA LYS A 2 -11.82 -7.35 -29.58
C LYS A 2 -13.07 -7.32 -28.71
N LEU A 3 -13.00 -6.67 -27.56
CA LEU A 3 -14.16 -6.44 -26.72
C LEU A 3 -15.08 -5.42 -27.41
N ASP A 4 -16.36 -5.77 -27.59
CA ASP A 4 -17.37 -4.78 -27.95
C ASP A 4 -17.68 -3.94 -26.71
N PRO A 5 -17.44 -2.62 -26.71
CA PRO A 5 -17.71 -1.79 -25.57
C PRO A 5 -19.20 -1.74 -25.14
N ASN A 6 -20.10 -2.21 -26.02
CA ASN A 6 -21.55 -2.27 -25.75
C ASN A 6 -22.04 -3.71 -25.46
N GLU A 7 -21.14 -4.70 -25.46
CA GLU A 7 -21.53 -6.07 -25.19
C GLU A 7 -21.97 -6.24 -23.74
N LYS A 8 -23.17 -6.81 -23.54
CA LYS A 8 -23.70 -7.14 -22.22
C LYS A 8 -23.11 -8.48 -21.76
N TRP A 9 -22.44 -8.47 -20.64
CA TRP A 9 -21.86 -9.67 -20.06
C TRP A 9 -22.94 -10.54 -19.40
N SER A 10 -22.79 -11.86 -19.51
CA SER A 10 -23.64 -12.79 -18.81
C SER A 10 -23.39 -12.72 -17.30
N GLU A 11 -24.39 -13.05 -16.49
CA GLU A 11 -24.26 -13.06 -15.03
C GLU A 11 -23.24 -14.08 -14.53
N GLU A 12 -22.93 -15.10 -15.32
CA GLU A 12 -22.03 -16.21 -14.95
C GLU A 12 -20.60 -16.07 -15.49
N LYS A 13 -20.41 -15.38 -16.62
CA LYS A 13 -19.10 -15.21 -17.26
C LYS A 13 -19.00 -13.85 -17.93
N ASP A 14 -17.79 -13.30 -17.94
CA ASP A 14 -17.50 -12.21 -18.84
C ASP A 14 -17.36 -12.73 -20.29
N PRO A 15 -17.43 -11.85 -21.33
CA PRO A 15 -17.33 -12.25 -22.73
C PRO A 15 -16.07 -13.06 -23.10
N ARG A 16 -15.03 -12.96 -22.29
CA ARG A 16 -13.77 -13.69 -22.45
C ARG A 16 -13.80 -15.08 -21.83
N GLY A 17 -14.90 -15.45 -21.16
CA GLY A 17 -15.08 -16.73 -20.54
C GLY A 17 -14.69 -16.85 -19.07
N TYR A 18 -14.31 -15.74 -18.41
CA TYR A 18 -13.97 -15.75 -16.99
C TYR A 18 -15.23 -15.79 -16.13
N ARG A 19 -15.16 -16.53 -15.03
CA ARG A 19 -16.17 -16.53 -13.97
C ARG A 19 -15.74 -15.58 -12.86
N GLN A 20 -16.69 -15.14 -12.06
CA GLN A 20 -16.38 -14.40 -10.85
C GLN A 20 -15.46 -15.24 -9.95
N GLY A 21 -14.27 -14.70 -9.63
CA GLY A 21 -13.24 -15.40 -8.85
C GLY A 21 -12.18 -16.13 -9.70
N ASP A 22 -12.32 -16.21 -11.03
CA ASP A 22 -11.25 -16.71 -11.88
C ASP A 22 -10.10 -15.69 -11.94
N ALA A 23 -8.87 -16.18 -11.91
CA ALA A 23 -7.69 -15.33 -12.11
C ALA A 23 -7.68 -14.79 -13.55
N ILE A 24 -7.27 -13.54 -13.74
CA ILE A 24 -7.03 -12.99 -15.08
C ILE A 24 -5.84 -13.74 -15.68
N PRO A 25 -5.96 -14.38 -16.85
CA PRO A 25 -4.85 -15.09 -17.48
C PRO A 25 -3.67 -14.16 -17.74
N GLU A 26 -2.48 -14.74 -17.69
CA GLU A 26 -1.25 -14.05 -18.03
C GLU A 26 -1.34 -13.53 -19.49
N GLY A 27 -0.95 -12.26 -19.67
CA GLY A 27 -0.96 -11.63 -20.98
C GLY A 27 -2.30 -11.00 -21.41
N ASP A 28 -3.43 -11.25 -20.71
CA ASP A 28 -4.68 -10.55 -21.01
C ASP A 28 -4.62 -9.08 -20.55
N PRO A 29 -4.76 -8.11 -21.46
CA PRO A 29 -4.64 -6.68 -21.12
C PRO A 29 -5.87 -6.10 -20.42
N VAL A 30 -6.93 -6.86 -20.22
CA VAL A 30 -8.15 -6.31 -19.61
C VAL A 30 -7.93 -5.86 -18.18
N CYS A 31 -8.44 -4.67 -17.88
CA CYS A 31 -8.50 -4.09 -16.55
C CYS A 31 -9.84 -3.40 -16.34
N ILE A 32 -10.60 -3.80 -15.31
CA ILE A 32 -11.90 -3.20 -14.99
C ILE A 32 -11.79 -1.87 -14.22
N VAL A 33 -10.59 -1.54 -13.77
CA VAL A 33 -10.32 -0.36 -12.92
C VAL A 33 -10.84 0.95 -13.52
N PRO A 34 -10.64 1.28 -14.82
CA PRO A 34 -11.11 2.54 -15.38
C PRO A 34 -12.64 2.74 -15.40
N TRP A 35 -13.40 1.69 -15.12
CA TRP A 35 -14.86 1.75 -15.02
C TRP A 35 -15.38 1.74 -13.58
N THR A 36 -14.59 1.29 -12.63
CA THR A 36 -15.09 0.93 -11.30
C THR A 36 -14.32 1.58 -10.16
N THR A 37 -13.18 2.21 -10.46
CA THR A 37 -12.24 2.66 -9.43
C THR A 37 -11.75 4.07 -9.69
N ILE A 38 -11.56 4.82 -8.62
CA ILE A 38 -10.78 6.07 -8.61
C ILE A 38 -9.82 6.06 -7.42
N CYS A 39 -8.65 6.65 -7.64
CA CYS A 39 -7.62 6.88 -6.63
C CYS A 39 -7.37 8.37 -6.48
N LEU A 40 -7.57 8.90 -5.28
CA LEU A 40 -7.16 10.24 -4.89
C LEU A 40 -5.83 10.15 -4.15
N SER A 41 -4.81 10.81 -4.69
CA SER A 41 -3.46 10.82 -4.08
C SER A 41 -3.30 11.98 -3.09
N ALA A 42 -2.32 11.91 -2.18
CA ALA A 42 -2.06 12.92 -1.15
C ALA A 42 -1.83 14.35 -1.71
N ASN A 43 -1.31 14.46 -2.92
CA ASN A 43 -1.11 15.73 -3.62
C ASN A 43 -2.34 16.19 -4.41
N GLY A 44 -3.48 15.50 -4.27
CA GLY A 44 -4.73 15.80 -4.95
C GLY A 44 -4.87 15.20 -6.35
N ASN A 45 -3.86 14.51 -6.88
CA ASN A 45 -3.98 13.88 -8.19
C ASN A 45 -5.07 12.81 -8.19
N ILE A 46 -5.98 12.92 -9.16
CA ILE A 46 -7.05 11.95 -9.41
C ILE A 46 -6.54 10.98 -10.49
N LYS A 47 -6.49 9.70 -10.18
CA LYS A 47 -5.99 8.63 -11.04
C LYS A 47 -7.01 7.50 -11.16
N PRO A 48 -6.95 6.68 -12.21
CA PRO A 48 -7.82 5.50 -12.31
C PRO A 48 -7.48 4.46 -11.22
N CYS A 49 -6.20 4.37 -10.80
CA CYS A 49 -5.76 3.54 -9.66
C CYS A 49 -4.42 4.01 -9.10
N CYS A 50 -4.03 3.47 -7.96
CA CYS A 50 -2.78 3.83 -7.27
C CYS A 50 -1.51 3.39 -8.04
N ALA A 51 -1.60 2.38 -8.90
CA ALA A 51 -0.47 1.87 -9.71
C ALA A 51 -0.34 2.56 -11.08
N TYR A 52 -1.22 3.51 -11.40
CA TYR A 52 -1.19 4.26 -12.66
C TYR A 52 -0.06 5.28 -12.62
N ASP A 53 0.79 5.23 -13.66
CA ASP A 53 1.89 6.17 -13.86
C ASP A 53 1.36 7.46 -14.53
N ALA A 54 1.05 8.46 -13.69
CA ALA A 54 0.54 9.73 -14.16
C ALA A 54 1.61 10.59 -14.83
N ASP A 55 2.90 10.39 -14.54
CA ASP A 55 3.99 11.19 -15.11
C ASP A 55 4.15 10.91 -16.61
N ASN A 56 3.71 9.74 -17.07
CA ASN A 56 3.65 9.37 -18.47
C ASN A 56 2.30 9.69 -19.16
N ASP A 57 1.42 10.45 -18.51
CA ASP A 57 0.15 10.90 -19.09
C ASP A 57 0.22 12.38 -19.43
N ASN A 58 -0.38 12.75 -20.57
CA ASN A 58 -0.51 14.14 -20.99
C ASN A 58 -1.68 14.88 -20.30
N LYS A 59 -2.51 14.17 -19.55
CA LYS A 59 -3.66 14.71 -18.85
C LYS A 59 -3.51 14.45 -17.35
N HIS A 60 -3.53 15.55 -16.60
CA HIS A 60 -3.48 15.51 -15.14
C HIS A 60 -4.76 16.11 -14.60
N PHE A 61 -5.42 15.39 -13.69
CA PHE A 61 -6.58 15.86 -12.95
C PHE A 61 -6.19 16.02 -11.49
N ASN A 62 -6.53 17.16 -10.92
CA ASN A 62 -6.16 17.43 -9.54
C ASN A 62 -7.33 18.04 -8.77
N PHE A 63 -7.78 17.28 -7.78
CA PHE A 63 -8.87 17.61 -6.88
C PHE A 63 -8.68 18.95 -6.18
N TYR A 64 -7.45 19.28 -5.76
CA TYR A 64 -7.16 20.53 -5.06
C TYR A 64 -7.16 21.77 -5.98
N TYR A 65 -7.14 21.57 -7.29
CA TYR A 65 -7.24 22.66 -8.28
C TYR A 65 -8.64 22.78 -8.89
N GLY A 66 -9.59 21.98 -8.43
CA GLY A 66 -10.99 22.11 -8.78
C GLY A 66 -11.50 21.08 -9.78
N ASP A 67 -10.65 20.13 -10.24
CA ASP A 67 -11.15 19.05 -11.07
C ASP A 67 -12.04 18.10 -10.27
N THR A 68 -13.11 17.63 -10.89
CA THR A 68 -14.04 16.67 -10.29
C THR A 68 -13.65 15.22 -10.61
N LEU A 69 -14.26 14.27 -9.91
CA LEU A 69 -14.09 12.85 -10.23
C LEU A 69 -14.66 12.51 -11.60
N GLU A 70 -15.73 13.21 -12.01
CA GLU A 70 -16.33 13.08 -13.34
C GLU A 70 -15.40 13.58 -14.43
N ASP A 71 -14.74 14.73 -14.25
CA ASP A 71 -13.78 15.27 -15.22
C ASP A 71 -12.63 14.26 -15.45
N ALA A 72 -12.13 13.69 -14.37
CA ALA A 72 -11.09 12.67 -14.44
C ALA A 72 -11.62 11.39 -15.12
N HIS A 73 -12.81 10.93 -14.78
CA HIS A 73 -13.39 9.75 -15.40
C HIS A 73 -13.59 9.94 -16.91
N LEU A 74 -14.12 11.09 -17.33
CA LEU A 74 -14.24 11.43 -18.75
C LEU A 74 -12.85 11.50 -19.41
N GLY A 75 -11.88 12.09 -18.73
CA GLY A 75 -10.50 12.18 -19.20
C GLY A 75 -9.83 10.82 -19.42
N PHE A 76 -10.23 9.78 -18.69
CA PHE A 76 -9.74 8.41 -18.85
C PHE A 76 -10.50 7.58 -19.90
N GLU A 77 -11.36 8.18 -20.72
CA GLU A 77 -12.03 7.49 -21.83
C GLU A 77 -11.04 6.81 -22.78
N TRP A 78 -9.92 7.46 -23.08
CA TRP A 78 -8.87 6.87 -23.91
C TRP A 78 -8.32 5.55 -23.34
N LEU A 79 -8.20 5.46 -21.99
CA LEU A 79 -7.73 4.26 -21.32
C LEU A 79 -8.76 3.11 -21.44
N ARG A 80 -10.05 3.44 -21.32
CA ARG A 80 -11.13 2.49 -21.59
C ARG A 80 -11.13 2.02 -23.04
N LYS A 81 -10.90 2.93 -24.00
CA LYS A 81 -10.73 2.57 -25.43
C LYS A 81 -9.55 1.63 -25.67
N ALA A 82 -8.40 1.93 -25.05
CA ALA A 82 -7.21 1.07 -25.15
C ALA A 82 -7.49 -0.34 -24.64
N PHE A 83 -8.14 -0.49 -23.48
CA PHE A 83 -8.51 -1.82 -22.98
C PHE A 83 -9.57 -2.52 -23.84
N ALA A 84 -10.57 -1.79 -24.36
CA ALA A 84 -11.54 -2.36 -25.30
C ALA A 84 -10.87 -2.88 -26.58
N ASN A 85 -9.77 -2.26 -27.00
CA ASN A 85 -8.93 -2.69 -28.14
C ASN A 85 -7.89 -3.76 -27.75
N GLN A 86 -7.87 -4.24 -26.51
CA GLN A 86 -6.87 -5.19 -25.99
C GLN A 86 -5.42 -4.65 -26.04
N GLU A 87 -5.26 -3.36 -25.88
CA GLU A 87 -3.95 -2.72 -25.81
C GLU A 87 -3.39 -2.77 -24.39
N LYS A 88 -2.06 -2.65 -24.26
CA LYS A 88 -1.33 -2.55 -22.98
C LYS A 88 -0.78 -1.13 -22.81
N PRO A 89 -1.53 -0.20 -22.23
CA PRO A 89 -1.06 1.17 -22.03
C PRO A 89 0.22 1.22 -21.20
N ALA A 90 1.18 2.08 -21.62
CA ALA A 90 2.46 2.23 -20.94
C ALA A 90 2.29 2.73 -19.50
N GLN A 91 1.28 3.55 -19.24
CA GLN A 91 0.93 4.05 -17.91
C GLN A 91 0.54 2.93 -16.92
N CYS A 92 0.24 1.74 -17.44
CA CYS A 92 -0.11 0.55 -16.65
C CYS A 92 1.06 -0.44 -16.51
N ASN A 93 2.28 -0.07 -16.91
CA ASN A 93 3.47 -0.93 -16.92
C ASN A 93 3.77 -1.61 -15.58
N GLN A 94 3.43 -0.97 -14.47
CA GLN A 94 3.63 -1.59 -13.15
C GLN A 94 2.88 -2.91 -13.00
N CYS A 95 1.64 -2.98 -13.50
CA CYS A 95 0.86 -4.23 -13.47
C CYS A 95 1.46 -5.28 -14.40
N TRP A 96 1.84 -4.90 -15.63
CA TRP A 96 2.44 -5.81 -16.59
C TRP A 96 3.76 -6.38 -16.10
N LYS A 97 4.60 -5.53 -15.49
CA LYS A 97 5.88 -5.94 -14.87
C LYS A 97 5.66 -6.91 -13.72
N ASN A 98 4.72 -6.62 -12.81
CA ASN A 98 4.43 -7.51 -11.68
C ASN A 98 3.96 -8.89 -12.17
N GLU A 99 3.07 -8.94 -13.15
CA GLU A 99 2.54 -10.19 -13.69
C GLU A 99 3.58 -11.02 -14.44
N SER A 100 4.54 -10.38 -15.10
CA SER A 100 5.66 -11.09 -15.74
C SER A 100 6.59 -11.79 -14.73
N THR A 101 6.55 -11.40 -13.47
CA THR A 101 7.31 -12.01 -12.37
C THR A 101 6.47 -12.92 -11.47
N LEU A 102 5.29 -13.34 -11.94
CA LEU A 102 4.30 -14.14 -11.19
C LEU A 102 3.79 -13.45 -9.90
N SER A 103 3.94 -12.13 -9.81
CA SER A 103 3.45 -11.33 -8.71
C SER A 103 2.02 -10.87 -8.97
N ASN A 104 1.26 -10.62 -7.90
CA ASN A 104 -0.06 -10.03 -8.02
C ASN A 104 0.05 -8.58 -8.50
N SER A 105 -0.81 -8.21 -9.43
CA SER A 105 -0.93 -6.84 -9.91
C SER A 105 -2.11 -6.12 -9.27
N ARG A 106 -2.13 -4.79 -9.34
CA ARG A 106 -3.29 -4.01 -8.88
C ARG A 106 -4.55 -4.37 -9.67
N ARG A 107 -4.44 -4.60 -10.98
CA ARG A 107 -5.59 -4.96 -11.82
C ARG A 107 -6.20 -6.30 -11.45
N SER A 108 -5.38 -7.35 -11.24
CA SER A 108 -5.85 -8.67 -10.80
C SER A 108 -6.48 -8.58 -9.41
N TRP A 109 -5.84 -7.87 -8.49
CA TRP A 109 -6.37 -7.67 -7.14
C TRP A 109 -7.74 -6.97 -7.15
N VAL A 110 -7.92 -5.87 -7.91
CA VAL A 110 -9.21 -5.19 -8.02
C VAL A 110 -10.25 -6.10 -8.65
N TYR A 111 -9.87 -6.84 -9.69
CA TYR A 111 -10.76 -7.79 -10.35
C TYR A 111 -11.33 -8.82 -9.37
N ASP A 112 -10.50 -9.35 -8.48
CA ASP A 112 -10.93 -10.35 -7.50
C ASP A 112 -11.76 -9.74 -6.36
N LYS A 113 -11.47 -8.52 -5.96
CA LYS A 113 -12.15 -7.88 -4.82
C LYS A 113 -13.54 -7.33 -5.16
N ILE A 114 -13.77 -6.87 -6.38
CA ILE A 114 -15.09 -6.40 -6.79
C ILE A 114 -15.99 -7.61 -7.04
N LYS A 115 -17.03 -7.78 -6.22
CA LYS A 115 -17.97 -8.88 -6.29
C LYS A 115 -19.01 -8.68 -7.38
N ASN A 116 -19.59 -7.47 -7.43
CA ASN A 116 -20.65 -7.12 -8.37
C ASN A 116 -20.05 -6.41 -9.58
N LYS A 117 -19.38 -7.17 -10.45
CA LYS A 117 -18.79 -6.62 -11.66
C LYS A 117 -19.85 -6.04 -12.59
N PRO A 118 -19.58 -4.92 -13.27
CA PRO A 118 -20.52 -4.38 -14.26
C PRO A 118 -20.89 -5.43 -15.31
N LYS A 119 -22.14 -5.42 -15.73
CA LYS A 119 -22.65 -6.32 -16.81
C LYS A 119 -22.15 -5.92 -18.20
N SER A 120 -21.65 -4.70 -18.35
CA SER A 120 -21.06 -4.17 -19.58
C SER A 120 -19.96 -3.17 -19.26
N TYR A 121 -19.04 -3.00 -20.20
CA TYR A 121 -17.89 -2.10 -20.09
C TYR A 121 -17.82 -1.14 -21.29
N PRO A 122 -18.84 -0.29 -21.49
CA PRO A 122 -18.86 0.65 -22.60
C PRO A 122 -17.74 1.69 -22.42
N VAL A 123 -17.15 2.13 -23.53
CA VAL A 123 -16.10 3.15 -23.50
C VAL A 123 -16.64 4.47 -22.91
N GLU A 124 -17.80 4.87 -23.42
CA GLU A 124 -18.58 5.99 -22.86
C GLU A 124 -19.45 5.42 -21.74
N SER A 125 -19.03 5.61 -20.51
CA SER A 125 -19.69 5.07 -19.33
C SER A 125 -19.86 6.16 -18.29
N PRO A 126 -21.03 6.26 -17.63
CA PRO A 126 -21.17 7.11 -16.46
C PRO A 126 -20.23 6.62 -15.35
N LEU A 127 -19.80 7.56 -14.51
CA LEU A 127 -19.03 7.22 -13.32
C LEU A 127 -19.87 6.37 -12.36
N LYS A 128 -19.43 5.10 -12.15
CA LYS A 128 -20.05 4.18 -11.19
C LYS A 128 -18.96 3.51 -10.37
N LEU A 129 -18.71 4.04 -9.21
CA LEU A 129 -17.62 3.60 -8.36
C LEU A 129 -18.03 2.38 -7.53
N LYS A 130 -17.17 1.37 -7.56
CA LYS A 130 -17.20 0.18 -6.70
C LYS A 130 -16.10 0.21 -5.67
N HIS A 131 -15.01 0.89 -6.00
CA HIS A 131 -13.84 0.98 -5.19
C HIS A 131 -13.21 2.38 -5.27
N MET A 132 -12.83 2.92 -4.13
CA MET A 132 -12.04 4.15 -4.03
C MET A 132 -10.78 3.93 -3.19
N ASP A 133 -9.65 4.45 -3.68
CA ASP A 133 -8.45 4.68 -2.87
C ASP A 133 -8.46 6.15 -2.45
N LEU A 134 -8.68 6.45 -1.18
CA LEU A 134 -8.73 7.82 -0.66
C LEU A 134 -7.49 8.14 0.17
N ASN A 135 -6.80 9.19 -0.25
CA ASN A 135 -5.66 9.73 0.46
C ASN A 135 -5.83 11.24 0.60
N PHE A 136 -6.24 11.69 1.78
CA PHE A 136 -6.54 13.09 2.08
C PHE A 136 -5.33 13.93 2.43
N GLY A 137 -4.12 13.37 2.37
CA GLY A 137 -2.89 14.11 2.57
C GLY A 137 -1.74 13.25 3.09
N ASN A 138 -0.62 13.92 3.34
CA ASN A 138 0.62 13.31 3.84
C ASN A 138 0.91 13.65 5.31
N THR A 139 -0.10 14.06 6.08
CA THR A 139 0.06 14.25 7.53
C THR A 139 0.33 12.90 8.19
N CYS A 140 1.48 12.78 8.84
CA CYS A 140 1.89 11.61 9.59
C CYS A 140 2.67 12.05 10.82
N ASN A 141 2.52 11.35 11.93
CA ASN A 141 3.29 11.62 13.14
C ASN A 141 4.69 10.96 13.12
N LEU A 142 4.94 10.03 12.20
CA LEU A 142 6.23 9.36 12.04
C LEU A 142 7.05 9.91 10.86
N LYS A 143 8.34 9.53 10.82
CA LYS A 143 9.28 9.82 9.73
C LYS A 143 10.19 8.62 9.47
N CYS A 144 9.57 7.48 9.14
CA CYS A 144 10.23 6.21 8.90
C CYS A 144 11.34 6.34 7.85
N ARG A 145 12.47 5.65 8.03
CA ARG A 145 13.68 5.82 7.21
C ARG A 145 13.52 5.44 5.74
N HIS A 146 12.54 4.62 5.40
CA HIS A 146 12.18 4.29 4.01
C HIS A 146 11.15 5.24 3.40
N CYS A 147 10.58 6.14 4.19
CA CYS A 147 9.56 7.09 3.76
C CYS A 147 10.19 8.40 3.27
N GLY A 148 9.37 9.37 2.92
CA GLY A 148 9.73 10.71 2.51
C GLY A 148 8.58 11.68 2.67
N SER A 149 8.77 12.93 2.26
CA SER A 149 7.76 13.98 2.36
C SER A 149 6.49 13.70 1.53
N TRP A 150 6.55 12.78 0.60
CA TRP A 150 5.37 12.28 -0.13
C TRP A 150 4.38 11.54 0.79
N GLY A 151 4.87 10.90 1.85
CA GLY A 151 4.07 10.12 2.81
C GLY A 151 4.10 10.65 4.25
N SER A 152 4.95 11.65 4.55
CA SER A 152 4.97 12.29 5.88
C SER A 152 5.47 13.72 5.81
N THR A 153 4.68 14.66 6.30
CA THR A 153 5.05 16.08 6.41
C THR A 153 6.30 16.29 7.26
N ASN A 154 6.60 15.38 8.19
CA ASN A 154 7.79 15.47 9.07
C ASN A 154 9.10 15.28 8.30
N TRP A 155 9.07 14.71 7.10
CA TRP A 155 10.24 14.54 6.24
C TRP A 155 10.65 15.78 5.46
N PHE A 156 9.76 16.75 5.29
CA PHE A 156 9.97 17.87 4.36
C PHE A 156 11.33 18.57 4.51
N LYS A 157 11.69 18.94 5.74
CA LYS A 157 12.96 19.63 6.00
C LYS A 157 14.17 18.69 5.82
N GLU A 158 14.02 17.41 6.11
CA GLU A 158 15.09 16.43 5.97
C GLU A 158 15.33 16.10 4.49
N ASP A 159 14.28 15.95 3.68
CA ASP A 159 14.39 15.71 2.24
C ASP A 159 15.11 16.87 1.51
N ILE A 160 14.82 18.12 1.87
CA ILE A 160 15.55 19.28 1.34
C ILE A 160 17.04 19.17 1.68
N LYS A 161 17.37 18.99 2.97
CA LYS A 161 18.77 18.89 3.41
C LYS A 161 19.53 17.75 2.74
N LEU A 162 18.89 16.58 2.61
CA LEU A 162 19.50 15.42 1.97
C LEU A 162 19.76 15.65 0.48
N ASN A 163 18.85 16.30 -0.24
CA ASN A 163 19.06 16.67 -1.64
C ASN A 163 20.15 17.75 -1.82
N ASP A 164 20.27 18.68 -0.86
CA ASP A 164 21.34 19.68 -0.90
C ASP A 164 22.72 19.01 -0.70
N ILE A 165 22.78 17.95 0.13
CA ILE A 165 24.01 17.17 0.35
C ILE A 165 24.36 16.33 -0.88
N ASN A 166 23.41 15.55 -1.38
CA ASN A 166 23.62 14.68 -2.54
C ASN A 166 22.33 14.47 -3.35
N LYS A 167 22.26 15.05 -4.53
CA LYS A 167 21.11 14.91 -5.44
C LYS A 167 20.85 13.47 -5.90
N LYS A 168 21.83 12.57 -5.79
CA LYS A 168 21.65 11.15 -6.10
C LYS A 168 20.72 10.45 -5.10
N PHE A 169 20.45 11.04 -3.93
CA PHE A 169 19.43 10.52 -3.01
C PHE A 169 18.01 10.61 -3.60
N LYS A 170 17.79 11.47 -4.61
CA LYS A 170 16.53 11.61 -5.36
C LYS A 170 15.30 11.76 -4.44
N ARG A 171 15.45 12.50 -3.35
CA ARG A 171 14.35 12.71 -2.40
C ARG A 171 13.30 13.63 -3.02
N ALA A 172 12.11 13.09 -3.24
CA ALA A 172 11.00 13.91 -3.71
C ALA A 172 10.56 14.87 -2.60
N VAL A 173 10.63 16.17 -2.86
CA VAL A 173 10.16 17.19 -1.92
C VAL A 173 8.72 17.52 -2.24
N ASN A 174 7.81 16.99 -1.44
CA ASN A 174 6.38 17.22 -1.61
C ASN A 174 5.85 18.18 -0.55
N HIS A 175 5.37 19.34 -1.01
CA HIS A 175 4.75 20.36 -0.17
C HIS A 175 3.27 20.11 0.11
N ALA A 176 2.70 18.99 -0.33
CA ALA A 176 1.30 18.71 -0.15
C ALA A 176 0.94 18.77 1.35
N LYS A 177 0.28 19.84 1.71
CA LYS A 177 -0.42 19.93 3.00
C LYS A 177 -1.79 19.28 2.80
N VAL A 178 -2.31 18.68 3.86
CA VAL A 178 -3.76 18.45 3.96
C VAL A 178 -4.44 19.77 3.61
N ARG A 179 -5.21 19.80 2.55
CA ARG A 179 -6.21 20.84 2.38
C ARG A 179 -7.45 20.28 3.05
N ASP A 180 -7.98 21.04 3.99
CA ASP A 180 -9.28 20.74 4.56
C ASP A 180 -10.28 20.71 3.40
N VAL A 181 -10.77 19.54 3.10
CA VAL A 181 -11.89 19.37 2.17
C VAL A 181 -13.11 19.81 2.93
N ASP A 182 -13.94 20.67 2.32
CA ASP A 182 -15.23 21.03 2.91
C ASP A 182 -15.96 19.74 3.31
N PRO A 183 -16.35 19.56 4.57
CA PRO A 183 -17.08 18.37 5.01
C PRO A 183 -18.32 18.07 4.16
N ASN A 184 -18.98 19.14 3.63
CA ASN A 184 -20.13 18.99 2.77
C ASN A 184 -19.80 18.43 1.38
N TYR A 185 -18.56 18.48 0.95
CA TYR A 185 -18.17 18.01 -0.37
C TYR A 185 -18.64 16.58 -0.65
N TRP A 186 -18.44 15.67 0.29
CA TRP A 186 -18.84 14.28 0.16
C TRP A 186 -20.33 14.08 0.34
N ILE A 187 -20.98 14.88 1.20
CA ILE A 187 -22.44 14.85 1.41
C ILE A 187 -23.16 15.24 0.12
N GLU A 188 -22.71 16.31 -0.55
CA GLU A 188 -23.27 16.76 -1.82
C GLU A 188 -23.07 15.74 -2.96
N ARG A 189 -22.06 14.88 -2.83
CA ARG A 189 -21.66 13.87 -3.82
C ARG A 189 -21.85 12.44 -3.34
N GLN A 190 -22.74 12.22 -2.39
CA GLN A 190 -23.02 10.89 -1.85
C GLN A 190 -23.41 9.85 -2.92
N HIS A 191 -23.91 10.30 -4.08
CA HIS A 191 -24.21 9.43 -5.21
C HIS A 191 -23.00 8.65 -5.75
N TYR A 192 -21.74 9.09 -5.52
CA TYR A 192 -20.56 8.29 -5.84
C TYR A 192 -20.47 6.99 -5.05
N PHE A 193 -21.15 6.92 -3.92
CA PHE A 193 -21.06 5.82 -2.97
C PHE A 193 -22.24 4.85 -3.02
N GLU A 194 -23.24 5.08 -3.89
CA GLU A 194 -24.44 4.23 -3.99
C GLU A 194 -24.12 2.76 -4.27
N ASP A 195 -23.14 2.50 -5.14
CA ASP A 195 -22.68 1.17 -5.53
C ASP A 195 -21.35 0.77 -4.88
N MET A 196 -20.91 1.49 -3.86
CA MET A 196 -19.61 1.30 -3.24
C MET A 196 -19.52 -0.03 -2.50
N GLU A 197 -18.49 -0.81 -2.83
CA GLU A 197 -18.18 -2.08 -2.18
C GLU A 197 -16.95 -1.98 -1.27
N ARG A 198 -16.00 -1.08 -1.61
CA ARG A 198 -14.75 -0.94 -0.88
C ARG A 198 -14.18 0.47 -0.93
N ILE A 199 -13.66 0.93 0.20
CA ILE A 199 -12.86 2.16 0.31
C ILE A 199 -11.55 1.82 1.02
N ASP A 200 -10.42 2.12 0.37
CA ASP A 200 -9.09 2.01 0.99
C ASP A 200 -8.59 3.40 1.39
N PHE A 201 -8.32 3.60 2.67
CA PHE A 201 -7.72 4.82 3.21
C PHE A 201 -6.22 4.66 3.33
N LYS A 202 -5.50 5.59 2.73
CA LYS A 202 -4.04 5.65 2.68
C LYS A 202 -3.56 7.07 2.92
N GLY A 203 -2.26 7.26 2.86
CA GLY A 203 -1.65 8.57 2.96
C GLY A 203 -0.52 8.61 3.96
N GLY A 204 -0.41 9.68 4.74
CA GLY A 204 0.48 9.73 5.89
C GLY A 204 0.03 8.72 6.94
N GLU A 205 -0.79 9.19 7.86
CA GLU A 205 -1.52 8.31 8.79
C GLU A 205 -3.03 8.56 8.62
N PRO A 206 -3.82 7.57 8.16
CA PRO A 206 -5.25 7.76 7.89
C PRO A 206 -6.04 8.27 9.09
N PHE A 207 -5.72 7.80 10.29
CA PHE A 207 -6.41 8.18 11.53
C PHE A 207 -6.10 9.61 12.01
N MET A 208 -5.25 10.33 11.30
CA MET A 208 -4.95 11.75 11.53
C MET A 208 -5.64 12.68 10.51
N GLN A 209 -6.48 12.14 9.64
CA GLN A 209 -7.07 12.89 8.52
C GLN A 209 -8.57 13.07 8.73
N GLN A 210 -9.04 14.31 8.88
CA GLN A 210 -10.46 14.60 9.14
C GLN A 210 -11.38 14.07 8.02
N GLY A 211 -10.99 14.22 6.76
CA GLY A 211 -11.78 13.73 5.63
C GLY A 211 -12.08 12.23 5.66
N HIS A 212 -11.25 11.43 6.35
CA HIS A 212 -11.54 10.02 6.63
C HIS A 212 -12.83 9.88 7.46
N TYR A 213 -12.92 10.59 8.61
CA TYR A 213 -14.06 10.52 9.50
C TYR A 213 -15.34 11.09 8.85
N ASP A 214 -15.21 12.15 8.05
CA ASP A 214 -16.33 12.76 7.34
C ASP A 214 -16.97 11.77 6.37
N VAL A 215 -16.17 11.01 5.62
CA VAL A 215 -16.67 9.95 4.73
C VAL A 215 -17.33 8.82 5.52
N LEU A 216 -16.76 8.38 6.65
CA LEU A 216 -17.39 7.33 7.47
C LEU A 216 -18.75 7.76 7.98
N LYS A 217 -18.85 8.96 8.54
CA LYS A 217 -20.13 9.51 9.06
C LYS A 217 -21.18 9.62 7.95
N MET A 218 -20.82 10.18 6.79
CA MET A 218 -21.71 10.28 5.64
C MET A 218 -22.25 8.90 5.21
N LEU A 219 -21.42 7.86 5.16
CA LEU A 219 -21.83 6.50 4.80
C LEU A 219 -22.75 5.86 5.82
N ILE A 220 -22.57 6.19 7.10
CA ILE A 220 -23.46 5.72 8.18
C ILE A 220 -24.81 6.43 8.06
N ASP A 221 -24.82 7.76 7.92
CA ASP A 221 -26.01 8.59 7.87
C ASP A 221 -26.92 8.24 6.68
N ASN A 222 -26.33 7.92 5.52
CA ASN A 222 -27.10 7.50 4.33
C ASN A 222 -27.39 5.98 4.28
N GLY A 223 -26.95 5.20 5.28
CA GLY A 223 -27.22 3.77 5.40
C GLY A 223 -26.40 2.86 4.48
N SER A 224 -25.39 3.38 3.77
CA SER A 224 -24.53 2.61 2.84
C SER A 224 -23.43 1.81 3.56
N ALA A 225 -23.02 2.23 4.75
CA ALA A 225 -21.88 1.67 5.50
C ALA A 225 -21.90 0.14 5.60
N LYS A 226 -23.07 -0.45 5.85
CA LYS A 226 -23.26 -1.91 5.99
C LYS A 226 -22.85 -2.74 4.77
N ASN A 227 -22.74 -2.13 3.59
CA ASN A 227 -22.35 -2.77 2.35
C ASN A 227 -20.86 -2.58 2.03
N VAL A 228 -20.19 -1.64 2.71
CA VAL A 228 -18.83 -1.19 2.40
C VAL A 228 -17.81 -1.93 3.25
N GLU A 229 -16.77 -2.44 2.59
CA GLU A 229 -15.55 -2.90 3.24
C GLU A 229 -14.55 -1.74 3.30
N LEU A 230 -13.99 -1.47 4.46
CA LEU A 230 -12.92 -0.49 4.62
C LEU A 230 -11.56 -1.17 4.59
N GLY A 231 -10.58 -0.52 3.98
CA GLY A 231 -9.18 -0.92 3.99
C GLY A 231 -8.30 0.19 4.55
N TYR A 232 -7.35 -0.16 5.39
CA TYR A 232 -6.40 0.78 5.98
C TYR A 232 -4.97 0.29 5.85
N VAL A 233 -4.05 1.24 5.65
CA VAL A 233 -2.63 1.04 5.94
C VAL A 233 -2.27 2.06 7.01
N THR A 234 -2.00 1.59 8.22
CA THR A 234 -1.74 2.43 9.39
C THR A 234 -0.40 2.11 10.02
N ASN A 235 0.20 3.09 10.65
CA ASN A 235 1.41 2.91 11.46
C ASN A 235 1.09 2.38 12.87
N GLY A 236 -0.17 2.26 13.25
CA GLY A 236 -0.61 1.73 14.53
C GLY A 236 -0.33 2.63 15.74
N THR A 237 0.01 3.92 15.55
CA THR A 237 0.30 4.83 16.67
C THR A 237 -0.93 5.51 17.23
N LYS A 238 -2.09 5.32 16.62
CA LYS A 238 -3.34 5.96 17.00
C LYS A 238 -4.43 4.91 17.20
N ASN A 239 -5.11 5.02 18.34
CA ASN A 239 -6.30 4.26 18.70
C ASN A 239 -7.44 5.26 18.95
N PRO A 240 -8.06 5.83 17.90
CA PRO A 240 -9.08 6.85 18.07
C PRO A 240 -10.37 6.23 18.63
N GLU A 241 -10.81 6.67 19.80
CA GLU A 241 -12.07 6.23 20.43
C GLU A 241 -13.28 6.39 19.49
N GLU A 242 -13.25 7.38 18.63
CA GLU A 242 -14.30 7.63 17.62
C GLU A 242 -14.52 6.43 16.68
N LEU A 243 -13.52 5.59 16.46
CA LEU A 243 -13.66 4.37 15.65
C LEU A 243 -14.49 3.28 16.35
N GLU A 244 -14.57 3.30 17.69
CA GLU A 244 -15.42 2.38 18.45
C GLU A 244 -16.90 2.60 18.12
N GLU A 245 -17.25 3.86 17.84
CA GLU A 245 -18.62 4.24 17.44
C GLU A 245 -18.87 4.01 15.96
N LEU A 246 -17.86 4.18 15.09
CA LEU A 246 -18.05 4.19 13.63
C LEU A 246 -17.87 2.81 12.98
N TRP A 247 -16.83 2.07 13.33
CA TRP A 247 -16.48 0.81 12.64
C TRP A 247 -17.53 -0.30 12.73
N PRO A 248 -18.33 -0.45 13.80
CA PRO A 248 -19.37 -1.48 13.86
C PRO A 248 -20.44 -1.39 12.76
N TYR A 249 -20.63 -0.22 12.15
CA TYR A 249 -21.60 -0.06 11.05
C TYR A 249 -21.14 -0.64 9.72
N PHE A 250 -19.82 -0.86 9.57
CA PHE A 250 -19.23 -1.30 8.30
C PHE A 250 -19.20 -2.82 8.19
N LYS A 251 -19.31 -3.30 6.96
CA LYS A 251 -19.33 -4.74 6.66
C LYS A 251 -18.07 -5.47 7.12
N ARG A 252 -16.90 -4.85 6.94
CA ARG A 252 -15.59 -5.39 7.29
C ARG A 252 -14.54 -4.28 7.31
N ILE A 253 -13.60 -4.40 8.21
CA ILE A 253 -12.42 -3.55 8.30
C ILE A 253 -11.19 -4.41 7.97
N ASN A 254 -10.51 -4.11 6.86
CA ASN A 254 -9.26 -4.77 6.49
C ASN A 254 -8.10 -3.85 6.91
N LEU A 255 -7.41 -4.22 7.98
CA LEU A 255 -6.39 -3.40 8.62
C LEU A 255 -4.99 -3.93 8.29
N ASN A 256 -4.15 -3.12 7.62
CA ASN A 256 -2.76 -3.44 7.41
C ASN A 256 -1.91 -2.59 8.36
N ILE A 257 -1.35 -3.23 9.38
CA ILE A 257 -0.49 -2.58 10.36
C ILE A 257 0.95 -2.67 9.89
N SER A 258 1.59 -1.52 9.73
CA SER A 258 2.96 -1.45 9.26
C SER A 258 3.92 -1.80 10.39
N VAL A 259 4.80 -2.78 10.18
CA VAL A 259 5.89 -3.15 11.08
C VAL A 259 7.06 -3.73 10.27
N GLU A 260 8.27 -3.29 10.54
CA GLU A 260 9.46 -3.73 9.79
C GLU A 260 10.49 -4.43 10.67
N THR A 261 10.36 -4.32 11.98
CA THR A 261 11.24 -4.94 12.98
C THR A 261 10.50 -5.06 14.32
N SER A 262 10.78 -6.11 15.06
CA SER A 262 10.31 -6.32 16.44
C SER A 262 11.36 -5.95 17.50
N LYS A 263 12.58 -5.62 17.07
CA LYS A 263 13.70 -5.33 17.97
C LYS A 263 13.53 -3.95 18.60
N PRO A 264 13.43 -3.86 19.94
CA PRO A 264 13.43 -2.58 20.64
C PRO A 264 14.64 -1.72 20.27
N GLY A 265 14.46 -0.42 20.19
CA GLY A 265 15.49 0.54 19.76
C GLY A 265 15.63 0.59 18.23
N LEU A 266 15.71 -0.55 17.53
CA LEU A 266 15.70 -0.56 16.06
C LEU A 266 14.33 -0.12 15.52
N TYR A 267 13.25 -0.50 16.18
CA TYR A 267 11.89 -0.04 15.83
C TYR A 267 11.80 1.48 15.86
N GLU A 268 12.20 2.11 16.97
CA GLU A 268 12.18 3.56 17.15
C GLU A 268 13.12 4.27 16.16
N TYR A 269 14.33 3.74 15.98
CA TYR A 269 15.30 4.26 15.02
C TYR A 269 14.76 4.23 13.59
N PHE A 270 14.15 3.11 13.19
CA PHE A 270 13.62 2.95 11.84
C PHE A 270 12.36 3.78 11.58
N ARG A 271 11.44 3.82 12.55
CA ARG A 271 10.19 4.61 12.48
C ARG A 271 10.40 6.12 12.63
N GLY A 272 11.58 6.53 13.09
CA GLY A 272 12.00 7.93 13.12
C GLY A 272 11.34 8.74 14.21
N GLY A 273 11.42 8.27 15.43
CA GLY A 273 11.03 9.04 16.61
C GLY A 273 10.68 8.19 17.82
N LYS A 274 10.65 8.84 18.99
CA LYS A 274 10.25 8.25 20.26
C LYS A 274 8.72 8.34 20.49
N ILE A 275 7.93 8.24 19.42
CA ILE A 275 6.47 8.41 19.50
C ILE A 275 5.79 7.12 19.93
N GLN A 276 6.35 5.98 19.52
CA GLN A 276 5.84 4.66 19.84
C GLN A 276 7.02 3.68 19.87
N ASN A 277 7.03 2.78 20.84
CA ASN A 277 7.88 1.61 20.87
C ASN A 277 7.09 0.34 20.47
N ILE A 278 7.77 -0.79 20.40
CA ILE A 278 7.15 -2.04 19.97
C ILE A 278 6.05 -2.51 20.92
N ASP A 279 6.20 -2.30 22.25
CA ASP A 279 5.20 -2.68 23.24
C ASP A 279 3.91 -1.86 23.08
N GLN A 280 4.04 -0.58 22.75
CA GLN A 280 2.90 0.28 22.46
C GLN A 280 2.21 -0.12 21.14
N LEU A 281 2.97 -0.60 20.15
CA LEU A 281 2.37 -1.18 18.95
C LEU A 281 1.57 -2.42 19.29
N GLU A 282 2.07 -3.31 20.15
CA GLU A 282 1.33 -4.48 20.61
C GLU A 282 0.02 -4.09 21.32
N GLN A 283 0.06 -3.07 22.19
CA GLN A 283 -1.16 -2.56 22.83
C GLN A 283 -2.17 -2.07 21.78
N SER A 284 -1.71 -1.37 20.75
CA SER A 284 -2.58 -0.94 19.66
C SER A 284 -3.15 -2.12 18.87
N ILE A 285 -2.38 -3.16 18.64
CA ILE A 285 -2.83 -4.38 17.97
C ILE A 285 -3.97 -5.02 18.76
N TYR A 286 -3.81 -5.16 20.10
CA TYR A 286 -4.87 -5.70 20.95
C TYR A 286 -6.10 -4.80 21.02
N TRP A 287 -5.92 -3.49 20.94
CA TRP A 287 -7.05 -2.57 20.84
C TRP A 287 -7.82 -2.78 19.53
N PHE A 288 -7.14 -2.93 18.38
CA PHE A 288 -7.80 -3.26 17.12
C PHE A 288 -8.47 -4.64 17.12
N ASP A 289 -7.94 -5.60 17.88
CA ASP A 289 -8.48 -6.96 17.98
C ASP A 289 -9.82 -7.06 18.70
N GLN A 290 -10.24 -6.02 19.42
CA GLN A 290 -11.54 -6.00 20.10
C GLN A 290 -12.74 -5.94 19.14
N PHE A 291 -12.55 -5.45 17.90
CA PHE A 291 -13.63 -5.30 16.94
C PHE A 291 -13.91 -6.60 16.20
N ASP A 292 -15.17 -7.04 16.20
CA ASP A 292 -15.58 -8.33 15.62
C ASP A 292 -15.48 -8.36 14.08
N ASN A 293 -15.60 -7.20 13.43
CA ASN A 293 -15.53 -7.05 11.96
C ASN A 293 -14.13 -6.70 11.43
N VAL A 294 -13.10 -6.64 12.29
CA VAL A 294 -11.71 -6.38 11.87
C VAL A 294 -11.05 -7.67 11.37
N ASN A 295 -10.37 -7.54 10.25
CA ASN A 295 -9.46 -8.52 9.67
C ASN A 295 -8.11 -7.86 9.48
N ALA A 296 -7.12 -8.24 10.27
CA ALA A 296 -5.86 -7.53 10.36
C ALA A 296 -4.68 -8.30 9.74
N HIS A 297 -3.73 -7.55 9.17
CA HIS A 297 -2.52 -8.06 8.54
C HIS A 297 -1.33 -7.18 8.91
N PHE A 298 -0.13 -7.74 8.81
CA PHE A 298 1.09 -6.95 8.87
C PHE A 298 1.55 -6.53 7.47
N SER A 299 1.90 -5.26 7.34
CA SER A 299 2.56 -4.71 6.15
C SER A 299 4.04 -4.49 6.48
N ILE A 300 4.90 -5.26 5.81
CA ILE A 300 6.33 -5.32 6.12
C ILE A 300 7.10 -4.75 4.92
N ALA A 301 7.79 -3.62 5.12
CA ALA A 301 8.68 -3.02 4.13
C ALA A 301 10.13 -3.42 4.44
N ILE A 302 10.62 -4.46 3.77
CA ILE A 302 11.97 -5.01 3.99
C ILE A 302 13.01 -4.09 3.37
N SER A 303 13.95 -3.63 4.18
CA SER A 303 15.04 -2.75 3.74
C SER A 303 16.38 -3.20 4.30
N THR A 304 17.46 -2.60 3.82
CA THR A 304 18.81 -2.82 4.35
C THR A 304 18.90 -2.59 5.87
N TYR A 305 18.05 -1.74 6.44
CA TYR A 305 18.01 -1.51 7.89
C TYR A 305 17.36 -2.66 8.68
N THR A 306 16.39 -3.36 8.09
CA THR A 306 15.50 -4.28 8.82
C THR A 306 15.73 -5.75 8.48
N ILE A 307 16.49 -6.02 7.43
CA ILE A 307 16.74 -7.38 6.92
C ILE A 307 17.41 -8.30 7.94
N PHE A 308 18.21 -7.75 8.88
CA PHE A 308 18.92 -8.52 9.89
C PHE A 308 18.01 -9.01 11.03
N ASP A 309 16.85 -8.37 11.23
CA ASP A 309 15.86 -8.70 12.27
C ASP A 309 14.66 -9.49 11.71
N LEU A 310 14.71 -9.92 10.46
CA LEU A 310 13.53 -10.45 9.77
C LEU A 310 13.03 -11.77 10.36
N GLN A 311 13.93 -12.60 10.91
CA GLN A 311 13.55 -13.84 11.55
C GLN A 311 12.88 -13.58 12.91
N GLU A 312 13.47 -12.70 13.71
CA GLU A 312 12.95 -12.29 15.01
C GLU A 312 11.58 -11.63 14.85
N LEU A 313 11.41 -10.82 13.80
CA LEU A 313 10.11 -10.28 13.41
C LEU A 313 9.11 -11.39 13.07
N GLY A 314 9.55 -12.44 12.37
CA GLY A 314 8.71 -13.61 12.08
C GLY A 314 8.25 -14.32 13.35
N ASP A 315 9.14 -14.55 14.32
CA ASP A 315 8.82 -15.15 15.62
C ASP A 315 7.80 -14.27 16.40
N TRP A 316 8.02 -12.96 16.42
CA TRP A 316 7.11 -12.00 17.05
C TRP A 316 5.72 -12.01 16.38
N ILE A 317 5.66 -12.03 15.04
CA ILE A 317 4.39 -12.13 14.30
C ILE A 317 3.67 -13.43 14.66
N GLU A 318 4.35 -14.57 14.77
CA GLU A 318 3.73 -15.83 15.18
C GLU A 318 3.13 -15.74 16.61
N GLN A 319 3.85 -15.09 17.53
CA GLN A 319 3.36 -14.84 18.88
C GLN A 319 2.07 -14.01 18.86
N ILE A 320 2.07 -12.86 18.20
CA ILE A 320 0.91 -11.97 18.10
C ILE A 320 -0.28 -12.68 17.45
N THR A 321 -0.06 -13.36 16.33
CA THR A 321 -1.13 -14.05 15.60
C THR A 321 -1.72 -15.22 16.38
N SER A 322 -0.96 -15.82 17.29
CA SER A 322 -1.46 -16.87 18.17
C SER A 322 -2.35 -16.35 19.32
N SER A 323 -2.20 -15.07 19.70
CA SER A 323 -2.89 -14.44 20.83
C SER A 323 -4.05 -13.52 20.43
N THR A 324 -4.26 -13.26 19.14
CA THR A 324 -5.30 -12.36 18.61
C THR A 324 -6.37 -13.10 17.83
N ARG A 325 -7.58 -12.53 17.72
CA ARG A 325 -8.70 -13.08 16.93
C ARG A 325 -8.60 -12.64 15.47
N SER A 326 -8.36 -11.36 15.23
CA SER A 326 -8.35 -10.74 13.90
C SER A 326 -7.27 -11.30 12.99
N PHE A 327 -6.14 -11.73 13.56
CA PHE A 327 -5.02 -12.34 12.83
C PHE A 327 -5.13 -13.85 12.68
N LYS A 328 -5.94 -14.55 13.49
CA LYS A 328 -6.11 -16.02 13.48
C LYS A 328 -6.71 -16.56 12.19
N THR A 329 -7.59 -15.80 11.55
CA THR A 329 -8.23 -16.19 10.27
C THR A 329 -7.19 -16.51 9.20
N LEU A 330 -6.01 -15.96 9.33
CA LEU A 330 -4.91 -16.14 8.38
C LEU A 330 -4.10 -17.42 8.62
N LEU A 331 -4.04 -17.92 9.87
CA LEU A 331 -3.38 -19.18 10.20
C LEU A 331 -4.23 -20.38 9.78
N ALA A 332 -5.56 -20.29 9.91
CA ALA A 332 -6.49 -21.37 9.56
C ALA A 332 -6.48 -21.70 8.05
N ASN A 333 -6.18 -20.72 7.19
CA ASN A 333 -6.12 -20.89 5.73
C ASN A 333 -4.79 -21.49 5.23
N ARG A 334 -3.85 -21.83 6.10
CA ARG A 334 -2.57 -22.48 5.72
C ARG A 334 -2.73 -23.91 5.20
N THR A 335 -3.88 -24.57 5.42
CA THR A 335 -4.04 -26.02 5.16
C THR A 335 -4.92 -26.38 3.97
N SER A 336 -5.58 -25.46 3.31
CA SER A 336 -6.45 -25.80 2.18
C SER A 336 -6.21 -24.94 0.95
N ASP A 337 -5.86 -25.62 -0.11
CA ASP A 337 -5.94 -25.25 -1.51
C ASP A 337 -5.11 -24.05 -2.04
N HIS A 338 -4.26 -24.38 -3.00
CA HIS A 338 -3.51 -23.50 -3.89
C HIS A 338 -4.36 -22.49 -4.69
N LYS A 339 -5.67 -22.43 -4.49
CA LYS A 339 -6.61 -21.58 -5.23
C LYS A 339 -6.77 -20.17 -4.66
N ASN A 340 -6.46 -19.94 -3.37
CA ASN A 340 -6.54 -18.61 -2.76
C ASN A 340 -5.14 -17.99 -2.57
N ARG A 341 -4.48 -17.63 -3.67
CA ARG A 341 -3.19 -16.91 -3.67
C ARG A 341 -3.24 -15.52 -2.98
N TYR A 342 -4.43 -15.00 -2.73
CA TYR A 342 -4.67 -13.61 -2.31
C TYR A 342 -4.85 -13.41 -0.81
N GLU A 343 -4.95 -14.49 -0.03
CA GLU A 343 -5.21 -14.44 1.41
C GLU A 343 -4.04 -14.96 2.26
N LYS A 344 -2.81 -14.89 1.74
CA LYS A 344 -1.64 -15.34 2.52
C LYS A 344 -1.17 -14.21 3.42
N PRO A 345 -1.21 -14.42 4.75
CA PRO A 345 -0.69 -13.45 5.70
C PRO A 345 0.83 -13.38 5.66
N ASN A 346 1.35 -12.22 6.03
CA ASN A 346 2.77 -12.00 6.31
C ASN A 346 3.69 -12.35 5.13
N ASN A 347 3.52 -11.62 4.03
CA ASN A 347 4.38 -11.75 2.88
C ASN A 347 5.68 -10.99 3.11
N PHE A 348 6.74 -11.69 3.48
CA PHE A 348 8.12 -11.16 3.41
C PHE A 348 8.58 -10.96 1.95
N ASN A 349 7.75 -10.33 1.13
CA ASN A 349 8.01 -10.10 -0.29
C ASN A 349 7.99 -8.62 -0.68
N SER A 350 7.71 -7.73 0.26
CA SER A 350 7.69 -6.29 0.00
C SER A 350 9.05 -5.68 0.29
N VAL A 351 9.99 -5.86 -0.63
CA VAL A 351 11.31 -5.24 -0.58
C VAL A 351 11.22 -3.78 -1.01
N VAL A 352 11.86 -2.88 -0.24
CA VAL A 352 12.01 -1.48 -0.61
C VAL A 352 12.99 -1.39 -1.77
N SER A 353 12.48 -1.21 -2.99
CA SER A 353 13.26 -1.08 -4.22
C SER A 353 13.40 0.36 -4.73
N ASP A 354 12.67 1.28 -4.13
CA ASP A 354 12.77 2.71 -4.40
C ASP A 354 12.70 3.49 -3.07
N PRO A 355 13.78 4.20 -2.73
CA PRO A 355 15.03 4.34 -3.46
C PRO A 355 15.89 3.06 -3.42
N ALA A 356 16.57 2.76 -4.53
CA ALA A 356 17.31 1.50 -4.72
C ALA A 356 18.45 1.28 -3.71
N TYR A 357 19.01 2.34 -3.12
CA TYR A 357 20.02 2.21 -2.08
C TYR A 357 19.47 1.62 -0.75
N LEU A 358 18.16 1.53 -0.57
CA LEU A 358 17.54 0.84 0.57
C LEU A 358 17.23 -0.63 0.29
N ASP A 359 17.39 -1.08 -0.95
CA ASP A 359 17.15 -2.47 -1.34
C ASP A 359 18.27 -3.39 -0.79
N PRO A 360 17.96 -4.34 0.11
CA PRO A 360 18.95 -5.24 0.67
C PRO A 360 19.60 -6.17 -0.38
N ASN A 361 18.98 -6.33 -1.55
CA ASN A 361 19.57 -7.10 -2.64
C ASN A 361 20.84 -6.44 -3.23
N ASN A 362 21.05 -5.15 -2.99
CA ASN A 362 22.23 -4.41 -3.44
C ASN A 362 23.43 -4.50 -2.48
N MET A 363 23.28 -5.19 -1.33
CA MET A 363 24.36 -5.36 -0.36
C MET A 363 25.55 -6.19 -0.91
N PRO A 364 26.78 -5.97 -0.38
CA PRO A 364 27.92 -6.81 -0.71
C PRO A 364 27.72 -8.28 -0.31
N PRO A 365 28.35 -9.23 -1.02
CA PRO A 365 28.15 -10.67 -0.78
C PRO A 365 28.36 -11.10 0.67
N HIS A 366 29.39 -10.58 1.35
CA HIS A 366 29.66 -10.92 2.74
C HIS A 366 28.56 -10.44 3.70
N MET A 367 27.89 -9.30 3.40
CA MET A 367 26.76 -8.80 4.17
C MET A 367 25.50 -9.65 3.93
N LYS A 368 25.24 -10.03 2.69
CA LYS A 368 24.18 -10.98 2.36
C LYS A 368 24.38 -12.29 3.11
N GLN A 369 25.61 -12.80 3.16
CA GLN A 369 25.93 -14.03 3.89
C GLN A 369 25.70 -13.87 5.41
N LYS A 370 26.03 -12.71 6.01
CA LYS A 370 25.72 -12.43 7.42
C LYS A 370 24.21 -12.54 7.68
N VAL A 371 23.37 -11.97 6.79
CA VAL A 371 21.90 -12.06 6.88
C VAL A 371 21.45 -13.52 6.78
N LEU A 372 21.87 -14.23 5.74
CA LEU A 372 21.43 -15.61 5.45
C LEU A 372 21.81 -16.60 6.55
N ASN A 373 22.96 -16.39 7.21
CA ASN A 373 23.42 -17.22 8.33
C ASN A 373 22.53 -17.07 9.58
N ARG A 374 21.78 -15.98 9.71
CA ARG A 374 20.85 -15.78 10.83
C ARG A 374 19.52 -16.50 10.61
N TRP A 375 19.15 -16.79 9.36
CA TRP A 375 17.86 -17.38 9.03
C TRP A 375 17.89 -18.90 9.20
N ASN A 376 17.46 -19.39 10.36
CA ASN A 376 17.36 -20.81 10.68
C ASN A 376 15.93 -21.35 10.59
N LYS A 377 14.92 -20.48 10.48
CA LYS A 377 13.53 -20.81 10.20
C LYS A 377 13.14 -20.32 8.80
N ASN A 378 12.22 -21.02 8.16
CA ASN A 378 11.71 -20.66 6.84
C ASN A 378 10.27 -20.13 6.96
N TYR A 379 10.11 -18.84 7.12
CA TYR A 379 8.82 -18.18 7.05
C TYR A 379 8.35 -18.07 5.61
N HIS A 380 7.03 -17.89 5.42
CA HIS A 380 6.44 -17.80 4.09
C HIS A 380 7.09 -16.67 3.27
N ASN A 381 7.55 -17.00 2.07
CA ASN A 381 8.28 -16.14 1.12
C ASN A 381 9.72 -15.73 1.53
N MET A 382 10.25 -16.12 2.67
CA MET A 382 11.67 -15.89 2.97
C MET A 382 12.59 -16.65 1.98
N GLU A 383 12.14 -17.80 1.45
CA GLU A 383 12.90 -18.52 0.43
C GLU A 383 13.04 -17.71 -0.85
N HIS A 384 11.96 -17.05 -1.31
CA HIS A 384 12.05 -16.18 -2.49
C HIS A 384 12.97 -14.98 -2.26
N LEU A 385 12.95 -14.42 -1.05
CA LEU A 385 13.88 -13.35 -0.68
C LEU A 385 15.31 -13.83 -0.63
N ARG A 386 15.57 -15.03 -0.06
CA ARG A 386 16.87 -15.71 -0.06
C ARG A 386 17.39 -15.89 -1.48
N GLU A 387 16.57 -16.43 -2.37
CA GLU A 387 16.92 -16.61 -3.78
C GLU A 387 17.21 -15.27 -4.48
N ALA A 388 16.40 -14.24 -4.22
CA ALA A 388 16.62 -12.90 -4.78
C ALA A 388 17.96 -12.32 -4.31
N MET A 389 18.27 -12.41 -3.03
CA MET A 389 19.55 -11.95 -2.47
C MET A 389 20.76 -12.69 -3.08
N LEU A 390 20.63 -14.00 -3.33
CA LEU A 390 21.71 -14.80 -3.93
C LEU A 390 21.90 -14.55 -5.42
N ARG A 391 20.81 -14.25 -6.16
CA ARG A 391 20.86 -14.01 -7.62
C ARG A 391 21.24 -12.58 -7.98
N THR A 392 20.85 -11.60 -7.15
CA THR A 392 21.11 -10.19 -7.46
C THR A 392 22.58 -9.88 -7.23
N GLU A 393 23.22 -9.35 -8.25
CA GLU A 393 24.61 -8.89 -8.15
C GLU A 393 24.72 -7.71 -7.17
N TYR A 394 25.89 -7.57 -6.59
CA TYR A 394 26.23 -6.45 -5.73
C TYR A 394 26.30 -5.16 -6.55
N ASP A 395 25.62 -4.11 -6.07
CA ASP A 395 25.70 -2.78 -6.66
C ASP A 395 26.52 -1.85 -5.75
N PRO A 396 27.81 -1.62 -6.06
CA PRO A 396 28.67 -0.79 -5.22
C PRO A 396 28.21 0.68 -5.15
N GLU A 397 27.57 1.20 -6.18
CA GLU A 397 27.07 2.58 -6.18
C GLU A 397 25.89 2.71 -5.21
N GLN A 398 24.93 1.79 -5.24
CA GLN A 398 23.79 1.82 -4.34
C GLN A 398 24.21 1.57 -2.89
N TRP A 399 25.19 0.68 -2.67
CA TRP A 399 25.72 0.46 -1.33
C TRP A 399 26.45 1.67 -0.77
N GLU A 400 27.24 2.37 -1.58
CA GLU A 400 27.87 3.61 -1.16
C GLU A 400 26.84 4.72 -0.88
N LEU A 401 25.79 4.82 -1.70
CA LEU A 401 24.67 5.73 -1.44
C LEU A 401 23.94 5.40 -0.15
N PHE A 402 23.73 4.12 0.16
CA PHE A 402 23.17 3.69 1.44
C PHE A 402 23.99 4.18 2.63
N LYS A 403 25.31 3.98 2.57
CA LYS A 403 26.23 4.42 3.62
C LYS A 403 26.20 5.94 3.81
N GLN A 404 26.30 6.70 2.73
CA GLN A 404 26.23 8.16 2.76
C GLN A 404 24.88 8.66 3.29
N TYR A 405 23.79 8.11 2.78
CA TYR A 405 22.43 8.44 3.22
C TYR A 405 22.26 8.17 4.71
N THR A 406 22.70 7.02 5.19
CA THR A 406 22.61 6.63 6.60
C THR A 406 23.40 7.59 7.49
N LYS A 407 24.68 7.87 7.16
CA LYS A 407 25.50 8.81 7.90
C LYS A 407 24.89 10.21 7.99
N GLU A 408 24.39 10.72 6.86
CA GLU A 408 23.83 12.07 6.81
C GLU A 408 22.49 12.14 7.55
N LEU A 409 21.64 11.14 7.41
CA LEU A 409 20.38 11.11 8.13
C LEU A 409 20.59 10.95 9.64
N ASP A 410 21.55 10.12 10.07
CA ASP A 410 21.94 9.98 11.47
C ASP A 410 22.47 11.30 12.03
N ARG A 411 23.35 11.99 11.28
CA ARG A 411 23.85 13.32 11.65
C ARG A 411 22.71 14.33 11.80
N ILE A 412 21.72 14.32 10.87
CA ILE A 412 20.58 15.25 10.93
C ILE A 412 19.71 14.96 12.15
N ARG A 413 19.55 13.70 12.53
CA ARG A 413 18.67 13.25 13.61
C ARG A 413 19.36 13.12 14.97
N GLY A 414 20.68 13.16 15.02
CA GLY A 414 21.47 12.89 16.22
C GLY A 414 21.36 11.44 16.68
N GLU A 415 21.36 10.51 15.74
CA GLU A 415 21.22 9.06 15.93
C GLU A 415 22.48 8.34 15.39
N SER A 416 22.60 7.03 15.69
CA SER A 416 23.63 6.16 15.14
C SER A 416 23.04 4.81 14.76
N VAL A 417 23.18 4.40 13.50
CA VAL A 417 22.74 3.07 13.06
C VAL A 417 23.50 1.95 13.77
N LEU A 418 24.75 2.19 14.17
CA LEU A 418 25.60 1.17 14.81
C LEU A 418 25.11 0.80 16.22
N ASP A 419 24.32 1.68 16.87
CA ASP A 419 23.69 1.38 18.16
C ASP A 419 22.55 0.35 18.00
N HIS A 420 22.04 0.17 16.78
CA HIS A 420 20.87 -0.66 16.47
C HIS A 420 21.19 -1.86 15.59
N ILE A 421 22.14 -1.69 14.64
CA ILE A 421 22.53 -2.70 13.65
C ILE A 421 24.06 -2.89 13.71
N PRO A 422 24.56 -3.62 14.73
CA PRO A 422 26.01 -3.83 14.92
C PRO A 422 26.66 -4.58 13.75
N GLU A 423 25.88 -5.28 12.93
CA GLU A 423 26.35 -5.96 11.72
C GLU A 423 26.97 -5.00 10.70
N LEU A 424 26.63 -3.71 10.77
CA LEU A 424 27.17 -2.65 9.90
C LEU A 424 28.49 -2.05 10.40
N VAL A 425 29.00 -2.49 11.55
CA VAL A 425 30.33 -2.06 12.04
C VAL A 425 31.41 -2.50 11.04
N GLY A 426 32.24 -1.54 10.63
CA GLY A 426 33.26 -1.72 9.60
C GLY A 426 32.79 -1.49 8.16
N GLU A 427 31.51 -1.31 7.94
CA GLU A 427 30.94 -0.96 6.63
C GLU A 427 30.71 0.57 6.49
N LEU A 428 30.36 1.22 7.60
CA LEU A 428 30.05 2.65 7.69
C LEU A 428 31.23 3.47 8.20
#